data_f61958edab4823083028452757d3f5cc
#
_entry.id   f61958edab4823083028452757d3f5cc
#
_cell.length_a   1.000
_cell.length_b   1.000
_cell.length_c   1.000
_cell.angle_alpha   90.00
_cell.angle_beta   90.00
_cell.angle_gamma   90.00
#
_symmetry.space_group_name_H-M   'P 1'
#
loop_
_entity.id
_entity.type
_entity.pdbx_description
1 polymer ?
#
loop_
_entity_poly.entity_id
_entity_poly.type
_entity_poly.pdbx_seq_one_letter_code
_entity_poly.pdbx_strand_id
1 'polypeptide(L)'
;ALPLSQEYNTLYSRNGQGTITLTNVSGYHRINERLHNLTVKVNSTNSVSLVSCQYVGNTRTDLENGYDTEAVNMRGDASIIVCCMNLEYYLVENLGGDMGASNYSEHQKQRAKVSKALATINADLYGLVEIEQGQSALAEIAADLTKNTGRKFSYIDDGGSASGTYTKSGFVYCSDVLKPYGKLRENNTGVKQRKKTQAFQEISTGEVFL
;
A
#
# COMPACT_ATOMS: atom_id res chain seq x y z
N ALA A 1 -3.99 -23.86 -1.66
CA ALA A 1 -2.97 -23.17 -2.45
C ALA A 1 -1.84 -22.73 -1.52
N LEU A 2 -0.61 -22.98 -1.88
CA LEU A 2 0.57 -22.55 -1.14
C LEU A 2 0.91 -21.12 -1.58
N PRO A 3 1.10 -20.16 -0.68
CA PRO A 3 1.54 -18.82 -1.06
C PRO A 3 2.97 -18.83 -1.59
N LEU A 4 3.21 -18.13 -2.69
CA LEU A 4 4.53 -17.87 -3.22
C LEU A 4 5.03 -16.53 -2.66
N SER A 5 6.18 -16.53 -2.00
CA SER A 5 6.87 -15.29 -1.63
C SER A 5 7.57 -14.70 -2.86
N GLN A 6 7.34 -13.44 -3.13
CA GLN A 6 7.94 -12.75 -4.29
C GLN A 6 9.46 -12.62 -4.20
N GLU A 7 10.01 -12.58 -2.99
CA GLU A 7 11.42 -12.25 -2.79
C GLU A 7 12.37 -13.45 -2.92
N TYR A 8 11.87 -14.69 -2.72
CA TYR A 8 12.76 -15.82 -2.53
C TYR A 8 12.43 -17.06 -3.35
N ASN A 9 11.48 -16.99 -4.28
CA ASN A 9 11.02 -18.19 -5.02
C ASN A 9 10.72 -19.37 -4.08
N THR A 10 10.12 -19.07 -2.93
CA THR A 10 9.94 -20.02 -1.83
C THR A 10 8.46 -20.24 -1.60
N LEU A 11 8.04 -21.49 -1.61
CA LEU A 11 6.68 -21.91 -1.25
C LEU A 11 6.63 -22.19 0.26
N TYR A 12 5.76 -21.49 0.96
CA TYR A 12 5.50 -21.74 2.37
C TYR A 12 4.27 -22.63 2.55
N SER A 13 4.38 -23.67 3.35
CA SER A 13 3.22 -24.40 3.82
C SER A 13 2.47 -23.55 4.84
N ARG A 14 1.14 -23.53 4.75
CA ARG A 14 0.26 -22.80 5.68
C ARG A 14 0.47 -23.18 7.15
N ASN A 15 1.03 -24.33 7.41
CA ASN A 15 1.23 -24.88 8.76
C ASN A 15 2.65 -24.64 9.31
N GLY A 16 3.46 -23.82 8.65
CA GLY A 16 4.84 -23.57 9.07
C GLY A 16 5.78 -24.78 8.97
N GLN A 17 5.31 -25.89 8.42
CA GLN A 17 6.09 -27.10 8.24
C GLN A 17 6.56 -27.22 6.78
N GLY A 18 7.77 -26.82 6.58
CA GLY A 18 8.47 -27.04 5.31
C GLY A 18 8.48 -25.85 4.37
N THR A 19 9.66 -25.51 3.93
CA THR A 19 9.95 -24.52 2.92
C THR A 19 10.21 -25.23 1.61
N ILE A 20 9.48 -24.91 0.56
CA ILE A 20 9.74 -25.42 -0.79
C ILE A 20 10.48 -24.32 -1.55
N THR A 21 11.75 -24.55 -1.85
CA THR A 21 12.53 -23.63 -2.67
C THR A 21 12.29 -23.94 -4.14
N LEU A 22 11.79 -22.97 -4.89
CA LEU A 22 11.62 -23.07 -6.33
C LEU A 22 12.95 -22.70 -7.01
N THR A 23 13.72 -23.72 -7.40
CA THR A 23 14.88 -23.52 -8.29
C THR A 23 14.41 -23.57 -9.73
N ASN A 24 14.88 -22.66 -10.58
CA ASN A 24 14.54 -22.53 -12.02
C ASN A 24 13.21 -21.85 -12.37
N VAL A 25 12.60 -21.12 -11.47
CA VAL A 25 11.52 -20.20 -11.81
C VAL A 25 12.11 -18.80 -11.96
N SER A 26 12.14 -18.28 -13.17
CA SER A 26 12.60 -16.93 -13.45
C SER A 26 11.42 -15.95 -13.37
N GLY A 27 11.60 -14.83 -12.67
CA GLY A 27 10.63 -13.74 -12.61
C GLY A 27 9.93 -13.61 -11.26
N TYR A 28 9.15 -12.54 -11.13
CA TYR A 28 8.37 -12.26 -9.93
C TYR A 28 7.00 -12.94 -10.04
N HIS A 29 6.61 -13.65 -8.99
CA HIS A 29 5.32 -14.33 -8.90
C HIS A 29 4.42 -13.61 -7.91
N ARG A 30 3.17 -13.41 -8.29
CA ARG A 30 2.16 -12.77 -7.44
C ARG A 30 1.39 -13.82 -6.63
N ILE A 31 0.86 -13.41 -5.49
CA ILE A 31 -0.06 -14.24 -4.71
C ILE A 31 -1.25 -14.62 -5.59
N ASN A 32 -1.68 -15.90 -5.54
CA ASN A 32 -2.74 -16.52 -6.34
C ASN A 32 -2.45 -16.75 -7.82
N GLU A 33 -1.23 -16.57 -8.30
CA GLU A 33 -0.86 -17.09 -9.61
C GLU A 33 -0.94 -18.63 -9.63
N ARG A 34 -1.32 -19.18 -10.77
CA ARG A 34 -1.46 -20.63 -10.93
C ARG A 34 -0.23 -21.20 -11.63
N LEU A 35 0.30 -22.25 -11.03
CA LEU A 35 1.30 -23.10 -11.66
C LEU A 35 0.62 -24.35 -12.17
N HIS A 36 0.91 -24.75 -13.41
CA HIS A 36 0.43 -25.99 -14.01
C HIS A 36 1.58 -26.96 -14.20
N ASN A 37 1.25 -28.25 -14.20
CA ASN A 37 2.20 -29.34 -14.44
C ASN A 37 3.44 -29.25 -13.52
N LEU A 38 3.17 -29.03 -12.22
CA LEU A 38 4.19 -28.93 -11.21
C LEU A 38 4.84 -30.29 -10.98
N THR A 39 6.12 -30.43 -11.34
CA THR A 39 6.94 -31.59 -11.00
C THR A 39 7.89 -31.24 -9.87
N VAL A 40 7.82 -31.99 -8.79
CA VAL A 40 8.64 -31.77 -7.61
C VAL A 40 9.45 -33.01 -7.28
N LYS A 41 10.66 -32.82 -6.76
CA LYS A 41 11.49 -33.87 -6.17
C LYS A 41 11.39 -33.78 -4.67
N VAL A 42 10.97 -34.86 -4.03
CA VAL A 42 10.98 -34.99 -2.57
C VAL A 42 12.41 -35.31 -2.14
N ASN A 43 13.06 -34.42 -1.40
CA ASN A 43 14.43 -34.61 -0.92
C ASN A 43 14.46 -35.26 0.48
N SER A 44 13.46 -34.95 1.31
CA SER A 44 13.27 -35.53 2.66
C SER A 44 11.82 -35.31 3.09
N THR A 45 11.47 -35.77 4.29
CA THR A 45 10.11 -35.62 4.85
C THR A 45 9.63 -34.16 4.89
N ASN A 46 10.54 -33.19 4.93
CA ASN A 46 10.23 -31.77 5.08
C ASN A 46 10.87 -30.89 3.99
N SER A 47 11.39 -31.49 2.91
CA SER A 47 12.09 -30.74 1.87
C SER A 47 11.68 -31.23 0.47
N VAL A 48 11.19 -30.32 -0.33
CA VAL A 48 10.78 -30.58 -1.70
C VAL A 48 11.41 -29.52 -2.60
N SER A 49 12.03 -29.95 -3.70
CA SER A 49 12.57 -29.05 -4.73
C SER A 49 11.67 -29.05 -5.96
N LEU A 50 11.47 -27.89 -6.55
CA LEU A 50 10.81 -27.80 -7.84
C LEU A 50 11.74 -28.30 -8.95
N VAL A 51 11.25 -29.22 -9.77
CA VAL A 51 11.96 -29.72 -10.96
C VAL A 51 11.52 -28.94 -12.20
N SER A 52 10.22 -28.78 -12.38
CA SER A 52 9.64 -28.00 -13.46
C SER A 52 8.22 -27.58 -13.15
N CYS A 53 7.79 -26.48 -13.74
CA CYS A 53 6.39 -26.10 -13.79
C CYS A 53 6.12 -25.36 -15.11
N GLN A 54 4.88 -25.41 -15.56
CA GLN A 54 4.39 -24.51 -16.58
C GLN A 54 3.78 -23.30 -15.88
N TYR A 55 4.34 -22.16 -16.15
CA TYR A 55 3.76 -20.90 -15.74
C TYR A 55 2.59 -20.58 -16.67
N VAL A 56 1.41 -20.54 -16.12
CA VAL A 56 0.25 -19.97 -16.82
C VAL A 56 0.25 -18.50 -16.43
N GLY A 57 0.65 -17.65 -17.34
CA GLY A 57 0.80 -16.22 -17.15
C GLY A 57 -0.38 -15.58 -16.41
N ASN A 58 -0.28 -14.35 -16.13
CA ASN A 58 -1.19 -13.59 -15.28
C ASN A 58 -2.69 -13.82 -15.63
N THR A 59 -3.30 -14.81 -15.00
CA THR A 59 -4.72 -15.11 -15.11
C THR A 59 -5.59 -14.23 -14.21
N ARG A 60 -5.01 -13.12 -13.71
CA ARG A 60 -5.69 -12.19 -12.81
C ARG A 60 -6.32 -10.99 -13.53
N THR A 61 -6.64 -11.13 -14.80
CA THR A 61 -7.50 -10.15 -15.50
C THR A 61 -8.85 -9.96 -14.82
N ASP A 62 -9.34 -11.01 -14.13
CA ASP A 62 -10.54 -10.95 -13.30
C ASP A 62 -10.38 -10.04 -12.08
N LEU A 63 -9.22 -10.03 -11.43
CA LEU A 63 -8.96 -9.15 -10.29
C LEU A 63 -8.58 -7.73 -10.72
N GLU A 64 -7.87 -7.57 -11.82
CA GLU A 64 -7.55 -6.24 -12.35
C GLU A 64 -8.80 -5.54 -12.88
N ASN A 65 -9.71 -6.27 -13.50
CA ASN A 65 -10.98 -5.74 -14.00
C ASN A 65 -12.06 -5.65 -12.91
N GLY A 66 -12.07 -6.56 -11.95
CA GLY A 66 -13.04 -6.58 -10.85
C GLY A 66 -12.84 -5.43 -9.86
N TYR A 67 -11.60 -5.09 -9.55
CA TYR A 67 -11.31 -3.99 -8.64
C TYR A 67 -11.80 -2.64 -9.17
N ASP A 68 -11.60 -2.37 -10.45
CA ASP A 68 -12.02 -1.09 -11.04
C ASP A 68 -13.55 -0.97 -11.09
N THR A 69 -14.25 -2.08 -11.31
CA THR A 69 -15.71 -2.09 -11.41
C THR A 69 -16.37 -2.07 -10.02
N GLU A 70 -15.83 -2.82 -9.06
CA GLU A 70 -16.35 -2.85 -7.69
C GLU A 70 -16.05 -1.57 -6.92
N ALA A 71 -14.84 -0.98 -7.09
CA ALA A 71 -14.50 0.28 -6.43
C ALA A 71 -15.42 1.43 -6.87
N VAL A 72 -15.77 1.48 -8.16
CA VAL A 72 -16.73 2.45 -8.68
C VAL A 72 -18.14 2.18 -8.15
N ASN A 73 -18.54 0.91 -8.03
CA ASN A 73 -19.85 0.52 -7.54
C ASN A 73 -19.97 0.61 -6.01
N MET A 74 -18.85 0.53 -5.26
CA MET A 74 -18.85 0.68 -3.80
C MET A 74 -19.14 2.10 -3.34
N ARG A 75 -19.02 3.10 -4.20
CA ARG A 75 -19.33 4.47 -3.82
C ARG A 75 -20.81 4.61 -3.46
N GLY A 76 -21.72 3.93 -4.20
CA GLY A 76 -23.16 4.01 -3.96
C GLY A 76 -23.61 5.45 -3.72
N ASP A 77 -24.43 5.65 -2.68
CA ASP A 77 -24.89 6.97 -2.24
C ASP A 77 -23.99 7.60 -1.15
N ALA A 78 -22.76 7.09 -0.96
CA ALA A 78 -21.84 7.65 0.03
C ALA A 78 -21.41 9.07 -0.37
N SER A 79 -21.61 10.01 0.53
CA SER A 79 -21.15 11.40 0.35
C SER A 79 -19.62 11.50 0.47
N ILE A 80 -19.01 10.68 1.33
CA ILE A 80 -17.58 10.68 1.60
C ILE A 80 -17.04 9.26 1.56
N ILE A 81 -15.90 9.08 0.90
CA ILE A 81 -15.12 7.83 0.89
C ILE A 81 -13.84 8.03 1.68
N VAL A 82 -13.60 7.13 2.64
CA VAL A 82 -12.38 7.11 3.45
C VAL A 82 -11.58 5.87 3.10
N CYS A 83 -10.29 6.04 2.84
CA CYS A 83 -9.32 4.97 2.60
C CYS A 83 -8.25 4.98 3.68
N CYS A 84 -7.97 3.83 4.29
CA CYS A 84 -6.82 3.64 5.17
C CYS A 84 -5.87 2.62 4.53
N MET A 85 -4.58 2.99 4.40
CA MET A 85 -3.60 2.13 3.74
C MET A 85 -2.22 2.24 4.40
N ASN A 86 -1.59 1.09 4.66
CA ASN A 86 -0.16 1.01 4.95
C ASN A 86 0.60 0.98 3.62
N LEU A 87 1.57 1.89 3.45
CA LEU A 87 2.36 2.03 2.22
C LEU A 87 3.73 1.34 2.29
N GLU A 88 4.00 0.60 3.36
CA GLU A 88 5.22 -0.22 3.53
C GLU A 88 6.51 0.57 3.25
N TYR A 89 6.80 1.54 4.12
CA TYR A 89 7.99 2.40 4.02
C TYR A 89 8.05 3.20 2.72
N TYR A 90 7.03 4.01 2.49
CA TYR A 90 7.03 4.98 1.39
C TYR A 90 7.98 6.13 1.72
N LEU A 91 9.24 5.98 1.33
CA LEU A 91 10.32 6.93 1.59
C LEU A 91 10.66 7.69 0.30
N VAL A 92 10.88 8.99 0.42
CA VAL A 92 11.16 9.90 -0.71
C VAL A 92 12.60 10.43 -0.65
N GLU A 93 13.06 10.81 0.53
CA GLU A 93 14.37 11.41 0.76
C GLU A 93 15.38 10.41 1.34
N ASN A 94 14.94 9.55 2.26
CA ASN A 94 15.81 8.59 2.94
C ASN A 94 15.83 7.24 2.22
N LEU A 95 16.33 7.23 0.99
CA LEU A 95 16.48 6.04 0.18
C LEU A 95 17.77 5.27 0.50
N GLY A 96 17.78 3.97 0.20
CA GLY A 96 18.98 3.13 0.31
C GLY A 96 19.27 2.58 1.71
N GLY A 97 18.31 2.69 2.64
CA GLY A 97 18.38 1.99 3.93
C GLY A 97 17.92 0.54 3.84
N ASP A 98 17.77 -0.10 5.01
CA ASP A 98 17.30 -1.49 5.12
C ASP A 98 15.82 -1.64 4.73
N MET A 99 15.07 -0.55 4.67
CA MET A 99 13.63 -0.52 4.46
C MET A 99 13.27 0.47 3.35
N GLY A 100 12.18 0.20 2.64
CA GLY A 100 11.70 1.04 1.55
C GLY A 100 12.50 0.85 0.26
N ALA A 101 12.42 1.81 -0.64
CA ALA A 101 13.12 1.78 -1.91
C ALA A 101 14.64 2.01 -1.72
N SER A 102 15.47 1.18 -2.35
CA SER A 102 16.92 1.26 -2.22
C SER A 102 17.56 2.39 -3.02
N ASN A 103 16.83 2.97 -3.97
CA ASN A 103 17.28 4.08 -4.79
C ASN A 103 16.10 4.81 -5.46
N TYR A 104 16.41 5.93 -6.11
CA TYR A 104 15.39 6.75 -6.79
C TYR A 104 14.61 5.98 -7.87
N SER A 105 15.25 5.10 -8.63
CA SER A 105 14.56 4.32 -9.67
C SER A 105 13.52 3.37 -9.07
N GLU A 106 13.83 2.75 -7.94
CA GLU A 106 12.87 1.89 -7.22
C GLU A 106 11.76 2.71 -6.56
N HIS A 107 12.10 3.86 -5.99
CA HIS A 107 11.11 4.79 -5.48
C HIS A 107 10.10 5.20 -6.58
N GLN A 108 10.57 5.53 -7.78
CA GLN A 108 9.68 5.88 -8.89
C GLN A 108 8.73 4.73 -9.29
N LYS A 109 9.19 3.48 -9.20
CA LYS A 109 8.32 2.31 -9.42
C LYS A 109 7.28 2.14 -8.30
N GLN A 110 7.69 2.33 -7.03
CA GLN A 110 6.79 2.32 -5.88
C GLN A 110 5.76 3.44 -6.00
N ARG A 111 6.21 4.66 -6.25
CA ARG A 111 5.37 5.84 -6.48
C ARG A 111 4.31 5.61 -7.57
N ALA A 112 4.71 5.08 -8.72
CA ALA A 112 3.78 4.81 -9.81
C ALA A 112 2.68 3.82 -9.42
N LYS A 113 3.01 2.77 -8.65
CA LYS A 113 2.04 1.80 -8.14
C LYS A 113 1.11 2.39 -7.09
N VAL A 114 1.67 3.08 -6.10
CA VAL A 114 0.91 3.74 -5.02
C VAL A 114 -0.03 4.79 -5.61
N SER A 115 0.50 5.66 -6.44
CA SER A 115 -0.24 6.74 -7.10
C SER A 115 -1.42 6.18 -7.93
N LYS A 116 -1.19 5.12 -8.71
CA LYS A 116 -2.26 4.45 -9.47
C LYS A 116 -3.30 3.84 -8.53
N ALA A 117 -2.88 3.12 -7.50
CA ALA A 117 -3.80 2.47 -6.56
C ALA A 117 -4.69 3.48 -5.83
N LEU A 118 -4.09 4.52 -5.26
CA LEU A 118 -4.85 5.57 -4.56
C LEU A 118 -5.79 6.32 -5.50
N ALA A 119 -5.34 6.65 -6.71
CA ALA A 119 -6.19 7.31 -7.71
C ALA A 119 -7.36 6.42 -8.18
N THR A 120 -7.15 5.11 -8.29
CA THR A 120 -8.23 4.15 -8.62
C THR A 120 -9.28 4.08 -7.50
N ILE A 121 -8.86 4.06 -6.23
CA ILE A 121 -9.78 4.12 -5.08
C ILE A 121 -10.55 5.43 -5.08
N ASN A 122 -9.92 6.54 -5.47
CA ASN A 122 -10.51 7.87 -5.60
C ASN A 122 -11.28 8.32 -4.35
N ALA A 123 -10.70 8.09 -3.16
CA ALA A 123 -11.28 8.48 -1.90
C ALA A 123 -11.23 10.00 -1.68
N ASP A 124 -12.02 10.47 -0.73
CA ASP A 124 -12.05 11.88 -0.30
C ASP A 124 -11.07 12.13 0.84
N LEU A 125 -10.77 11.09 1.64
CA LEU A 125 -9.82 11.11 2.74
C LEU A 125 -8.96 9.85 2.73
N TYR A 126 -7.65 10.02 2.83
CA TYR A 126 -6.68 8.94 2.98
C TYR A 126 -5.98 9.04 4.33
N GLY A 127 -6.10 8.01 5.15
CA GLY A 127 -5.26 7.76 6.31
C GLY A 127 -4.09 6.85 5.92
N LEU A 128 -2.89 7.39 5.85
CA LEU A 128 -1.71 6.68 5.35
C LEU A 128 -0.77 6.33 6.50
N VAL A 129 -0.21 5.14 6.46
CA VAL A 129 0.70 4.62 7.47
C VAL A 129 2.00 4.19 6.80
N GLU A 130 3.11 4.25 7.54
CA GLU A 130 4.47 3.96 7.07
C GLU A 130 4.92 4.84 5.90
N ILE A 131 4.53 6.11 5.94
CA ILE A 131 5.07 7.16 5.08
C ILE A 131 6.27 7.82 5.74
N GLU A 132 7.20 8.35 4.95
CA GLU A 132 8.39 9.05 5.46
C GLU A 132 8.03 10.18 6.42
N GLN A 133 8.88 10.40 7.41
CA GLN A 133 8.83 11.59 8.26
C GLN A 133 9.02 12.86 7.42
N GLY A 134 8.64 13.99 7.99
CA GLY A 134 8.63 15.24 7.23
C GLY A 134 7.37 15.37 6.39
N GLN A 135 7.39 16.24 5.39
CA GLN A 135 6.23 16.56 4.57
C GLN A 135 6.34 16.02 3.13
N SER A 136 7.54 15.61 2.71
CA SER A 136 7.84 15.28 1.31
C SER A 136 6.96 14.16 0.77
N ALA A 137 6.76 13.07 1.54
CA ALA A 137 5.92 11.96 1.12
C ALA A 137 4.43 12.36 0.98
N LEU A 138 3.89 13.11 1.95
CA LEU A 138 2.51 13.60 1.88
C LEU A 138 2.31 14.58 0.72
N ALA A 139 3.26 15.48 0.52
CA ALA A 139 3.21 16.45 -0.58
C ALA A 139 3.26 15.76 -1.95
N GLU A 140 4.13 14.75 -2.11
CA GLU A 140 4.24 13.97 -3.34
C GLU A 140 2.93 13.20 -3.63
N ILE A 141 2.37 12.52 -2.64
CA ILE A 141 1.12 11.78 -2.78
C ILE A 141 -0.05 12.71 -3.12
N ALA A 142 -0.17 13.86 -2.44
CA ALA A 142 -1.22 14.84 -2.73
C ALA A 142 -1.11 15.41 -4.15
N ALA A 143 0.12 15.70 -4.61
CA ALA A 143 0.37 16.17 -5.96
C ALA A 143 0.02 15.11 -7.02
N ASP A 144 0.39 13.84 -6.77
CA ASP A 144 0.09 12.73 -7.67
C ASP A 144 -1.42 12.45 -7.74
N LEU A 145 -2.12 12.47 -6.61
CA LEU A 145 -3.57 12.36 -6.59
C LEU A 145 -4.25 13.50 -7.36
N THR A 146 -3.81 14.73 -7.15
CA THR A 146 -4.33 15.89 -7.89
C THR A 146 -4.13 15.71 -9.39
N LYS A 147 -2.94 15.29 -9.81
CA LYS A 147 -2.62 15.07 -11.24
C LYS A 147 -3.45 13.94 -11.85
N ASN A 148 -3.60 12.82 -11.13
CA ASN A 148 -4.19 11.61 -11.70
C ASN A 148 -5.72 11.59 -11.66
N THR A 149 -6.32 12.32 -10.73
CA THR A 149 -7.79 12.38 -10.58
C THR A 149 -8.43 13.65 -11.11
N GLY A 150 -7.65 14.71 -11.28
CA GLY A 150 -8.17 16.06 -11.62
C GLY A 150 -8.84 16.77 -10.44
N ARG A 151 -8.92 16.15 -9.27
CA ARG A 151 -9.45 16.73 -8.01
C ARG A 151 -8.33 17.39 -7.23
N LYS A 152 -8.62 18.36 -6.39
CA LYS A 152 -7.60 19.04 -5.58
C LYS A 152 -7.37 18.28 -4.28
N PHE A 153 -6.15 17.81 -4.07
CA PHE A 153 -5.74 17.18 -2.83
C PHE A 153 -4.75 18.03 -2.05
N SER A 154 -4.91 17.99 -0.74
CA SER A 154 -4.03 18.61 0.24
C SER A 154 -3.71 17.59 1.34
N TYR A 155 -2.83 17.94 2.27
CA TYR A 155 -2.46 17.08 3.38
C TYR A 155 -2.44 17.85 4.69
N ILE A 156 -2.48 17.13 5.82
CA ILE A 156 -2.33 17.73 7.14
C ILE A 156 -0.84 17.88 7.46
N ASP A 157 -0.41 19.12 7.61
CA ASP A 157 0.91 19.43 8.15
C ASP A 157 0.93 19.15 9.66
N ASP A 158 1.74 18.18 10.05
CA ASP A 158 1.90 17.74 11.43
C ASP A 158 3.21 18.24 12.08
N GLY A 159 3.86 19.22 11.45
CA GLY A 159 5.16 19.72 11.87
C GLY A 159 6.34 18.78 11.64
N GLY A 160 6.09 17.64 11.00
CA GLY A 160 7.11 16.80 10.36
C GLY A 160 7.87 15.82 11.21
N SER A 161 7.95 15.93 12.51
CA SER A 161 8.92 15.13 13.25
C SER A 161 8.33 14.19 14.28
N ALA A 162 8.59 12.90 14.12
CA ALA A 162 8.61 11.96 15.24
C ALA A 162 10.05 11.52 15.47
N SER A 163 10.66 11.88 16.58
CA SER A 163 11.99 11.40 16.94
C SER A 163 12.01 9.87 17.02
N GLY A 164 12.99 9.25 16.38
CA GLY A 164 13.32 7.84 16.55
C GLY A 164 12.63 6.83 15.63
N THR A 165 11.85 7.26 14.64
CA THR A 165 11.29 6.38 13.61
C THR A 165 11.49 6.98 12.22
N TYR A 166 11.74 6.15 11.21
CA TYR A 166 11.84 6.61 9.81
C TYR A 166 10.49 6.97 9.21
N THR A 167 9.41 6.46 9.78
CA THR A 167 8.07 6.58 9.22
C THR A 167 7.07 7.16 10.22
N LYS A 168 6.00 7.68 9.68
CA LYS A 168 4.84 8.21 10.40
C LYS A 168 3.53 7.81 9.74
N SER A 169 2.41 8.10 10.39
CA SER A 169 1.09 8.18 9.76
C SER A 169 0.76 9.62 9.40
N GLY A 170 -0.13 9.80 8.42
CA GLY A 170 -0.58 11.12 7.99
C GLY A 170 -1.87 11.07 7.20
N PHE A 171 -2.41 12.25 6.90
CA PHE A 171 -3.67 12.40 6.19
C PHE A 171 -3.49 13.20 4.91
N VAL A 172 -4.07 12.66 3.82
CA VAL A 172 -4.26 13.38 2.55
C VAL A 172 -5.76 13.44 2.28
N TYR A 173 -6.27 14.59 1.88
CA TYR A 173 -7.70 14.80 1.70
C TYR A 173 -8.00 15.63 0.45
N CYS A 174 -9.18 15.40 -0.13
CA CYS A 174 -9.69 16.21 -1.22
C CYS A 174 -10.21 17.55 -0.69
N SER A 175 -9.50 18.63 -0.99
CA SER A 175 -9.83 19.96 -0.50
C SER A 175 -11.05 20.60 -1.19
N ASP A 176 -11.56 19.98 -2.25
CA ASP A 176 -12.83 20.37 -2.86
C ASP A 176 -14.04 19.82 -2.08
N VAL A 177 -13.84 18.80 -1.25
CA VAL A 177 -14.89 18.10 -0.49
C VAL A 177 -14.76 18.31 1.02
N LEU A 178 -13.53 18.28 1.52
CA LEU A 178 -13.22 18.31 2.94
C LEU A 178 -12.32 19.48 3.31
N LYS A 179 -12.50 19.97 4.51
CA LYS A 179 -11.54 20.86 5.17
C LYS A 179 -11.22 20.38 6.57
N PRO A 180 -9.97 20.55 7.05
CA PRO A 180 -9.62 20.24 8.44
C PRO A 180 -10.47 21.05 9.41
N TYR A 181 -10.95 20.40 10.47
CA TYR A 181 -11.71 21.03 11.55
C TYR A 181 -10.96 20.91 12.86
N GLY A 182 -10.62 22.04 13.46
CA GLY A 182 -9.78 22.07 14.65
C GLY A 182 -8.32 21.73 14.37
N LYS A 183 -7.59 21.40 15.44
CA LYS A 183 -6.16 21.10 15.39
C LYS A 183 -5.93 19.60 15.38
N LEU A 184 -4.91 19.15 14.64
CA LEU A 184 -4.38 17.81 14.75
C LEU A 184 -4.00 17.50 16.19
N ARG A 185 -4.37 16.32 16.67
CA ARG A 185 -3.98 15.80 17.98
C ARG A 185 -3.08 14.60 17.81
N GLU A 186 -2.02 14.54 18.58
CA GLU A 186 -1.11 13.42 18.64
C GLU A 186 -1.09 12.81 20.04
N ASN A 187 -1.08 11.47 20.10
CA ASN A 187 -0.85 10.75 21.34
C ASN A 187 0.39 9.86 21.17
N ASN A 188 1.38 10.11 22.02
CA ASN A 188 2.69 9.45 22.01
C ASN A 188 2.86 8.45 23.14
N THR A 189 1.85 8.25 23.98
CA THR A 189 1.98 7.44 25.20
C THR A 189 1.94 5.95 24.87
N GLY A 190 3.03 5.26 25.18
CA GLY A 190 3.09 3.78 25.14
C GLY A 190 3.10 3.14 23.77
N VAL A 191 3.42 3.89 22.68
CA VAL A 191 3.40 3.37 21.31
C VAL A 191 4.67 3.75 20.55
N LYS A 192 5.14 2.84 19.70
CA LYS A 192 6.29 3.10 18.81
C LYS A 192 5.97 4.16 17.75
N GLN A 193 4.74 4.17 17.24
CA GLN A 193 4.27 5.16 16.28
C GLN A 193 3.21 6.05 16.93
N ARG A 194 3.29 7.35 16.66
CA ARG A 194 2.34 8.34 17.18
C ARG A 194 0.97 8.12 16.56
N LYS A 195 -0.04 8.03 17.42
CA LYS A 195 -1.43 8.04 16.98
C LYS A 195 -1.83 9.47 16.67
N LYS A 196 -2.39 9.68 15.50
CA LYS A 196 -2.87 10.98 15.05
C LYS A 196 -4.37 10.98 14.88
N THR A 197 -5.00 12.06 15.25
CA THR A 197 -6.44 12.25 15.13
C THR A 197 -6.71 13.65 14.58
N GLN A 198 -7.49 13.74 13.51
CA GLN A 198 -7.89 14.96 12.87
C GLN A 198 -9.37 14.90 12.52
N ALA A 199 -10.14 15.87 12.98
CA ALA A 199 -11.51 16.03 12.53
C ALA A 199 -11.56 16.76 11.19
N PHE A 200 -12.52 16.39 10.34
CA PHE A 200 -12.79 17.02 9.07
C PHE A 200 -14.23 17.50 9.00
N GLN A 201 -14.44 18.58 8.27
CA GLN A 201 -15.76 19.08 7.94
C GLN A 201 -16.02 18.87 6.45
N GLU A 202 -17.13 18.25 6.13
CA GLU A 202 -17.65 18.22 4.76
C GLU A 202 -18.10 19.62 4.33
N ILE A 203 -17.61 20.09 3.18
CA ILE A 203 -17.84 21.47 2.74
C ILE A 203 -19.32 21.69 2.35
N SER A 204 -19.93 20.68 1.72
CA SER A 204 -21.28 20.79 1.18
C SER A 204 -22.36 20.82 2.27
N THR A 205 -22.24 20.00 3.31
CA THR A 205 -23.23 19.86 4.38
C THR A 205 -22.89 20.64 5.64
N GLY A 206 -21.61 20.92 5.85
CA GLY A 206 -21.10 21.50 7.10
C GLY A 206 -20.96 20.45 8.22
N GLU A 207 -21.25 19.19 7.97
CA GLU A 207 -21.11 18.11 8.95
C GLU A 207 -19.64 17.88 9.32
N VAL A 208 -19.41 17.59 10.59
CA VAL A 208 -18.07 17.33 11.14
C VAL A 208 -17.98 15.89 11.60
N PHE A 209 -16.91 15.21 11.20
CA PHE A 209 -16.60 13.85 11.63
C PHE A 209 -15.14 13.72 12.06
N LEU A 210 -14.85 12.67 12.82
CA LEU A 210 -13.54 12.37 13.39
C LEU A 210 -13.06 11.01 12.91
#